data_7975bf76a9dae813ad521101f141bb56
#
_entry.id   7975bf76a9dae813ad521101f141bb56
#
_cell.length_a   1.000
_cell.length_b   1.000
_cell.length_c   1.000
_cell.angle_alpha   90.00
_cell.angle_beta   90.00
_cell.angle_gamma   90.00
#
_symmetry.space_group_name_H-M   'P 1'
#
loop_
_entity.id
_entity.type
_entity.pdbx_description
1 polymer ?
#
loop_
_entity_poly.entity_id
_entity_poly.type
_entity_poly.pdbx_seq_one_letter_code
_entity_poly.pdbx_strand_id
1 'polypeptide(L)'
;MRDDSTDTIRLTELFFARDEEALRETARLYEPLCMHIALNILADRQDAEECVNDTWLRAWNHIPPDRPRSMAAYLGTVVRNLAINRWRARRNRALTVGLDELRETIPMTEEDAGELPGLLGAFLARCDSLDRRLFVGRYWYARPVRDMALAYGLTPNTVSQRLRRTRLELKQFLEERGYRI
;
A
#
# COMPACT_ATOMS: atom_id res chain seq x y z
N MET A 1 8.63 -16.29 12.90
CA MET A 1 8.49 -14.99 12.21
C MET A 1 9.80 -14.76 11.47
N ARG A 2 9.82 -14.84 10.13
CA ARG A 2 11.05 -14.60 9.37
C ARG A 2 11.43 -13.13 9.50
N ASP A 3 12.72 -12.86 9.56
CA ASP A 3 13.25 -11.51 9.67
C ASP A 3 13.32 -10.89 8.26
N ASP A 4 12.33 -10.04 7.92
CA ASP A 4 12.27 -9.30 6.65
C ASP A 4 13.57 -8.49 6.40
N SER A 5 14.27 -8.09 7.45
CA SER A 5 15.52 -7.34 7.36
C SER A 5 16.65 -8.16 6.71
N THR A 6 16.85 -9.40 7.16
CA THR A 6 17.87 -10.30 6.62
C THR A 6 17.57 -10.69 5.17
N ASP A 7 16.30 -11.04 4.89
CA ASP A 7 15.87 -11.36 3.52
C ASP A 7 16.01 -10.14 2.59
N THR A 8 15.70 -8.93 3.07
CA THR A 8 15.85 -7.69 2.30
C THR A 8 17.30 -7.43 1.89
N ILE A 9 18.26 -7.56 2.82
CA ILE A 9 19.69 -7.35 2.53
C ILE A 9 20.16 -8.34 1.46
N ARG A 10 19.92 -9.63 1.68
CA ARG A 10 20.31 -10.70 0.77
C ARG A 10 19.73 -10.52 -0.64
N LEU A 11 18.44 -10.24 -0.75
CA LEU A 11 17.79 -10.03 -2.04
C LEU A 11 18.32 -8.79 -2.74
N THR A 12 18.53 -7.70 -2.01
CA THR A 12 19.11 -6.47 -2.59
C THR A 12 20.48 -6.74 -3.20
N GLU A 13 21.32 -7.51 -2.53
CA GLU A 13 22.64 -7.91 -3.07
C GLU A 13 22.51 -8.74 -4.35
N LEU A 14 21.59 -9.71 -4.41
CA LEU A 14 21.32 -10.50 -5.61
C LEU A 14 20.84 -9.62 -6.78
N PHE A 15 19.93 -8.67 -6.53
CA PHE A 15 19.48 -7.71 -7.54
C PHE A 15 20.63 -6.83 -8.04
N PHE A 16 21.51 -6.38 -7.15
CA PHE A 16 22.69 -5.58 -7.52
C PHE A 16 23.69 -6.38 -8.34
N ALA A 17 23.86 -7.68 -8.05
CA ALA A 17 24.66 -8.61 -8.84
C ALA A 17 24.04 -8.99 -10.19
N ARG A 18 22.77 -8.58 -10.46
CA ARG A 18 21.98 -9.02 -11.61
C ARG A 18 21.85 -10.55 -11.69
N ASP A 19 21.79 -11.21 -10.55
CA ASP A 19 21.57 -12.64 -10.47
C ASP A 19 20.09 -12.96 -10.58
N GLU A 20 19.71 -13.84 -11.52
CA GLU A 20 18.32 -14.27 -11.72
C GLU A 20 17.73 -14.96 -10.49
N GLU A 21 18.55 -15.46 -9.58
CA GLU A 21 18.11 -16.01 -8.30
C GLU A 21 17.35 -14.96 -7.48
N ALA A 22 17.66 -13.66 -7.64
CA ALA A 22 16.92 -12.57 -7.01
C ALA A 22 15.42 -12.65 -7.30
N LEU A 23 15.04 -12.92 -8.55
CA LEU A 23 13.62 -13.02 -8.95
C LEU A 23 12.96 -14.27 -8.37
N ARG A 24 13.64 -15.43 -8.43
CA ARG A 24 13.12 -16.70 -7.90
C ARG A 24 12.87 -16.64 -6.40
N GLU A 25 13.84 -16.14 -5.66
CA GLU A 25 13.74 -15.99 -4.21
C GLU A 25 12.71 -14.93 -3.80
N THR A 26 12.63 -13.82 -4.53
CA THR A 26 11.62 -12.78 -4.28
C THR A 26 10.22 -13.33 -4.50
N ALA A 27 9.98 -14.04 -5.59
CA ALA A 27 8.70 -14.68 -5.85
C ALA A 27 8.36 -15.69 -4.74
N ARG A 28 9.30 -16.59 -4.40
CA ARG A 28 9.12 -17.59 -3.34
C ARG A 28 8.70 -16.98 -1.99
N LEU A 29 9.26 -15.83 -1.62
CA LEU A 29 9.04 -15.20 -0.32
C LEU A 29 7.81 -14.29 -0.30
N TYR A 30 7.57 -13.54 -1.38
CA TYR A 30 6.62 -12.43 -1.36
C TYR A 30 5.43 -12.58 -2.32
N GLU A 31 5.35 -13.65 -3.13
CA GLU A 31 4.21 -13.88 -4.01
C GLU A 31 2.87 -13.92 -3.26
N PRO A 32 2.73 -14.61 -2.09
CA PRO A 32 1.48 -14.61 -1.36
C PRO A 32 1.03 -13.22 -0.91
N LEU A 33 1.97 -12.36 -0.49
CA LEU A 33 1.70 -10.97 -0.12
C LEU A 33 1.23 -10.16 -1.33
N CYS A 34 1.97 -10.23 -2.44
CA CYS A 34 1.67 -9.49 -3.66
C CYS A 34 0.33 -9.92 -4.27
N MET A 35 0.08 -11.23 -4.33
CA MET A 35 -1.20 -11.78 -4.80
C MET A 35 -2.36 -11.34 -3.93
N HIS A 36 -2.20 -11.36 -2.60
CA HIS A 36 -3.24 -10.87 -1.69
C HIS A 36 -3.60 -9.40 -1.94
N ILE A 37 -2.61 -8.54 -2.11
CA ILE A 37 -2.82 -7.11 -2.41
C ILE A 37 -3.50 -6.94 -3.78
N ALA A 38 -2.98 -7.60 -4.82
CA ALA A 38 -3.51 -7.48 -6.18
C ALA A 38 -4.96 -7.98 -6.26
N LEU A 39 -5.28 -9.14 -5.69
CA LEU A 39 -6.64 -9.70 -5.68
C LEU A 39 -7.64 -8.81 -4.94
N ASN A 40 -7.25 -8.20 -3.83
CA ASN A 40 -8.14 -7.28 -3.10
C ASN A 40 -8.49 -6.02 -3.89
N ILE A 41 -7.65 -5.61 -4.85
CA ILE A 41 -7.88 -4.43 -5.68
C ILE A 41 -8.58 -4.79 -6.98
N LEU A 42 -8.11 -5.83 -7.67
CA LEU A 42 -8.53 -6.18 -9.02
C LEU A 42 -9.75 -7.09 -9.04
N ALA A 43 -9.95 -7.92 -8.01
CA ALA A 43 -11.00 -8.93 -7.89
C ALA A 43 -11.04 -9.94 -9.06
N ASP A 44 -9.94 -10.07 -9.79
CA ASP A 44 -9.74 -10.98 -10.92
C ASP A 44 -8.37 -11.64 -10.77
N ARG A 45 -8.34 -12.98 -10.87
CA ARG A 45 -7.13 -13.76 -10.60
C ARG A 45 -6.08 -13.58 -11.69
N GLN A 46 -6.50 -13.58 -12.95
CA GLN A 46 -5.58 -13.45 -14.09
C GLN A 46 -4.90 -12.07 -14.07
N ASP A 47 -5.69 -11.01 -13.86
CA ASP A 47 -5.15 -9.66 -13.70
C ASP A 47 -4.21 -9.53 -12.50
N ALA A 48 -4.51 -10.22 -11.40
CA ALA A 48 -3.64 -10.21 -10.23
C ALA A 48 -2.31 -10.91 -10.51
N GLU A 49 -2.32 -12.06 -11.18
CA GLU A 49 -1.12 -12.80 -11.60
C GLU A 49 -0.24 -11.95 -12.53
N GLU A 50 -0.85 -11.30 -13.54
CA GLU A 50 -0.12 -10.38 -14.41
C GLU A 50 0.45 -9.18 -13.66
N CYS A 51 -0.31 -8.61 -12.72
CA CYS A 51 0.15 -7.48 -11.90
C CYS A 51 1.33 -7.88 -11.01
N VAL A 52 1.34 -9.10 -10.48
CA VAL A 52 2.45 -9.65 -9.70
C VAL A 52 3.69 -9.85 -10.58
N ASN A 53 3.54 -10.38 -11.80
CA ASN A 53 4.64 -10.52 -12.75
C ASN A 53 5.25 -9.15 -13.14
N ASP A 54 4.40 -8.13 -13.37
CA ASP A 54 4.86 -6.75 -13.61
C ASP A 54 5.62 -6.18 -12.39
N THR A 55 5.25 -6.61 -11.18
CA THR A 55 5.94 -6.20 -9.94
C THR A 55 7.36 -6.75 -9.92
N TRP A 56 7.57 -8.00 -10.31
CA TRP A 56 8.92 -8.60 -10.42
C TRP A 56 9.76 -7.89 -11.47
N LEU A 57 9.19 -7.64 -12.64
CA LEU A 57 9.87 -6.90 -13.70
C LEU A 57 10.26 -5.48 -13.24
N ARG A 58 9.37 -4.81 -12.51
CA ARG A 58 9.65 -3.48 -11.99
C ARG A 58 10.73 -3.50 -10.93
N ALA A 59 10.73 -4.46 -10.02
CA ALA A 59 11.80 -4.64 -9.05
C ALA A 59 13.15 -4.87 -9.74
N TRP A 60 13.19 -5.76 -10.74
CA TRP A 60 14.39 -6.02 -11.54
C TRP A 60 14.96 -4.76 -12.19
N ASN A 61 14.10 -3.91 -12.74
CA ASN A 61 14.54 -2.72 -13.48
C ASN A 61 14.95 -1.56 -12.57
N HIS A 62 14.45 -1.51 -11.32
CA HIS A 62 14.70 -0.38 -10.42
C HIS A 62 15.68 -0.71 -9.28
N ILE A 63 15.95 -1.96 -9.02
CA ILE A 63 16.99 -2.40 -8.09
C ILE A 63 18.16 -3.01 -8.92
N PRO A 64 19.34 -2.38 -9.04
CA PRO A 64 19.68 -1.01 -8.62
C PRO A 64 19.04 0.08 -9.51
N PRO A 65 19.02 1.36 -9.11
CA PRO A 65 19.76 1.95 -7.96
C PRO A 65 19.00 1.89 -6.61
N ASP A 66 17.71 1.56 -6.60
CA ASP A 66 16.92 1.54 -5.38
C ASP A 66 17.53 0.58 -4.33
N ARG A 67 17.51 1.00 -3.05
CA ARG A 67 17.95 0.19 -1.92
C ARG A 67 16.83 0.13 -0.88
N PRO A 68 15.85 -0.78 -1.05
CA PRO A 68 14.74 -0.88 -0.12
C PRO A 68 15.22 -1.25 1.30
N ARG A 69 14.65 -0.60 2.31
CA ARG A 69 14.88 -0.95 3.73
C ARG A 69 14.04 -2.15 4.16
N SER A 70 12.92 -2.40 3.48
CA SER A 70 12.06 -3.56 3.62
C SER A 70 11.57 -3.97 2.24
N MET A 71 11.89 -5.19 1.85
CA MET A 71 11.47 -5.74 0.55
C MET A 71 9.94 -5.93 0.52
N ALA A 72 9.35 -6.35 1.62
CA ALA A 72 7.90 -6.48 1.75
C ALA A 72 7.18 -5.14 1.50
N ALA A 73 7.63 -4.06 2.13
CA ALA A 73 7.05 -2.73 1.97
C ALA A 73 7.25 -2.18 0.54
N TYR A 74 8.43 -2.37 -0.04
CA TYR A 74 8.76 -1.96 -1.41
C TYR A 74 7.84 -2.67 -2.42
N LEU A 75 7.81 -3.99 -2.39
CA LEU A 75 7.00 -4.79 -3.32
C LEU A 75 5.49 -4.56 -3.10
N GLY A 76 5.06 -4.44 -1.84
CA GLY A 76 3.69 -4.11 -1.51
C GLY A 76 3.24 -2.76 -2.09
N THR A 77 4.13 -1.76 -2.08
CA THR A 77 3.88 -0.45 -2.72
C THR A 77 3.82 -0.57 -4.25
N VAL A 78 4.76 -1.29 -4.85
CA VAL A 78 4.83 -1.48 -6.31
C VAL A 78 3.57 -2.20 -6.81
N VAL A 79 3.24 -3.36 -6.26
CA VAL A 79 2.07 -4.14 -6.70
C VAL A 79 0.76 -3.39 -6.49
N ARG A 80 0.64 -2.67 -5.37
CA ARG A 80 -0.53 -1.83 -5.09
C ARG A 80 -0.71 -0.75 -6.16
N ASN A 81 0.35 -0.03 -6.50
CA ASN A 81 0.30 1.03 -7.50
C ASN A 81 -0.04 0.49 -8.90
N LEU A 82 0.54 -0.65 -9.28
CA LEU A 82 0.23 -1.32 -10.54
C LEU A 82 -1.24 -1.79 -10.58
N ALA A 83 -1.72 -2.42 -9.52
CA ALA A 83 -3.10 -2.88 -9.42
C ALA A 83 -4.10 -1.73 -9.48
N ILE A 84 -3.84 -0.61 -8.78
CA ILE A 84 -4.69 0.58 -8.85
C ILE A 84 -4.72 1.16 -10.26
N ASN A 85 -3.56 1.24 -10.94
CA ASN A 85 -3.49 1.75 -12.30
C ASN A 85 -4.26 0.87 -13.29
N ARG A 86 -4.15 -0.48 -13.20
CA ARG A 86 -4.94 -1.44 -14.00
C ARG A 86 -6.44 -1.29 -13.71
N TRP A 87 -6.82 -1.22 -12.45
CA TRP A 87 -8.21 -1.04 -12.05
C TRP A 87 -8.77 0.31 -12.58
N ARG A 88 -7.99 1.41 -12.52
CA ARG A 88 -8.36 2.71 -13.10
C ARG A 88 -8.55 2.65 -14.62
N ALA A 89 -7.64 1.98 -15.34
CA ALA A 89 -7.73 1.80 -16.78
C ALA A 89 -9.03 1.09 -17.19
N ARG A 90 -9.49 0.11 -16.39
CA ARG A 90 -10.75 -0.61 -16.63
C ARG A 90 -12.01 0.22 -16.29
N ARG A 91 -11.97 1.07 -15.28
CA ARG A 91 -13.15 1.75 -14.70
C ARG A 91 -13.28 3.25 -14.97
N ASN A 92 -12.55 3.83 -15.90
CA ASN A 92 -12.68 5.26 -16.22
C ASN A 92 -13.04 6.19 -15.05
N ARG A 93 -12.06 6.89 -14.48
CA ARG A 93 -12.15 8.16 -13.71
C ARG A 93 -12.58 8.19 -12.22
N ALA A 94 -13.03 7.15 -11.57
CA ALA A 94 -13.64 7.33 -10.23
C ALA A 94 -12.69 7.30 -9.02
N LEU A 95 -11.37 7.09 -9.17
CA LEU A 95 -10.46 6.76 -8.05
C LEU A 95 -9.33 7.74 -7.74
N THR A 96 -9.19 8.80 -8.48
CA THR A 96 -8.17 9.83 -8.21
C THR A 96 -8.41 10.52 -6.86
N VAL A 97 -9.67 10.69 -6.51
CA VAL A 97 -10.13 11.49 -5.35
C VAL A 97 -9.60 10.99 -4.00
N GLY A 98 -9.51 9.67 -3.77
CA GLY A 98 -9.23 9.17 -2.42
C GLY A 98 -7.78 9.31 -1.96
N LEU A 99 -6.81 9.17 -2.85
CA LEU A 99 -5.38 9.36 -2.52
C LEU A 99 -5.02 10.84 -2.48
N ASP A 100 -5.66 11.64 -3.34
CA ASP A 100 -5.48 13.09 -3.34
C ASP A 100 -6.05 13.70 -2.04
N GLU A 101 -7.22 13.23 -1.56
CA GLU A 101 -7.78 13.62 -0.25
C GLU A 101 -6.80 13.33 0.91
N LEU A 102 -6.08 12.21 0.87
CA LEU A 102 -5.10 11.88 1.90
C LEU A 102 -3.86 12.79 1.80
N ARG A 103 -3.36 13.02 0.58
CA ARG A 103 -2.22 13.92 0.33
C ARG A 103 -2.53 15.37 0.68
N GLU A 104 -3.73 15.86 0.41
CA GLU A 104 -4.16 17.20 0.81
C GLU A 104 -4.23 17.36 2.34
N THR A 105 -4.56 16.26 3.05
CA THR A 105 -4.67 16.28 4.51
C THR A 105 -3.34 16.04 5.20
N ILE A 106 -2.44 15.27 4.58
CA ILE A 106 -1.14 14.86 5.12
C ILE A 106 -0.08 15.04 4.02
N PRO A 107 0.34 16.28 3.72
CA PRO A 107 1.46 16.51 2.83
C PRO A 107 2.74 16.00 3.51
N MET A 108 3.52 15.21 2.79
CA MET A 108 4.72 14.57 3.31
C MET A 108 5.93 14.90 2.46
N THR A 109 7.06 15.09 3.13
CA THR A 109 8.37 15.18 2.49
C THR A 109 9.00 13.80 2.36
N GLU A 110 9.97 13.63 1.44
CA GLU A 110 10.71 12.37 1.27
C GLU A 110 11.50 11.97 2.53
N GLU A 111 11.88 12.94 3.35
CA GLU A 111 12.61 12.73 4.62
C GLU A 111 11.73 12.03 5.68
N ASP A 112 10.42 12.28 5.68
CA ASP A 112 9.46 11.70 6.63
C ASP A 112 9.14 10.21 6.35
N ALA A 113 9.53 9.69 5.18
CA ALA A 113 9.13 8.35 4.72
C ALA A 113 9.72 7.19 5.56
N GLY A 114 10.78 7.43 6.33
CA GLY A 114 11.51 6.37 7.06
C GLY A 114 10.78 5.79 8.26
N GLU A 115 10.13 6.60 9.08
CA GLU A 115 9.45 6.19 10.32
C GLU A 115 7.93 6.05 10.17
N LEU A 116 7.38 6.62 9.12
CA LEU A 116 5.95 6.70 8.88
C LEU A 116 5.20 5.36 8.87
N PRO A 117 5.73 4.27 8.26
CA PRO A 117 5.01 2.99 8.27
C PRO A 117 4.75 2.48 9.69
N GLY A 118 5.72 2.66 10.59
CA GLY A 118 5.58 2.31 12.00
C GLY A 118 4.54 3.16 12.73
N LEU A 119 4.57 4.49 12.49
CA LEU A 119 3.62 5.43 13.09
C LEU A 119 2.19 5.20 12.56
N LEU A 120 2.03 4.95 11.27
CA LEU A 120 0.73 4.63 10.70
C LEU A 120 0.18 3.32 11.28
N GLY A 121 1.03 2.30 11.44
CA GLY A 121 0.65 1.05 12.10
C GLY A 121 0.20 1.28 13.55
N ALA A 122 0.94 2.08 14.32
CA ALA A 122 0.61 2.44 15.71
C ALA A 122 -0.70 3.24 15.79
N PHE A 123 -0.93 4.18 14.88
CA PHE A 123 -2.19 4.91 14.79
C PHE A 123 -3.35 3.97 14.48
N LEU A 124 -3.23 3.15 13.44
CA LEU A 124 -4.30 2.23 13.03
C LEU A 124 -4.62 1.19 14.13
N ALA A 125 -3.65 0.80 14.95
CA ALA A 125 -3.89 -0.09 16.08
C ALA A 125 -4.83 0.53 17.14
N ARG A 126 -4.83 1.86 17.27
CA ARG A 126 -5.68 2.62 18.22
C ARG A 126 -7.08 2.91 17.67
N CYS A 127 -7.26 2.86 16.35
CA CYS A 127 -8.56 3.11 15.73
C CYS A 127 -9.58 2.03 16.07
N ASP A 128 -10.87 2.42 16.14
CA ASP A 128 -11.98 1.47 16.12
C ASP A 128 -11.86 0.50 14.95
N SER A 129 -12.32 -0.72 15.14
CA SER A 129 -12.14 -1.81 14.16
C SER A 129 -12.80 -1.50 12.80
N LEU A 130 -13.91 -0.77 12.80
CA LEU A 130 -14.61 -0.35 11.59
C LEU A 130 -13.86 0.79 10.88
N ASP A 131 -13.45 1.81 11.64
CA ASP A 131 -12.71 2.96 11.08
C ASP A 131 -11.38 2.52 10.49
N ARG A 132 -10.67 1.58 11.15
CA ARG A 132 -9.46 0.93 10.61
C ARG A 132 -9.74 0.23 9.27
N ARG A 133 -10.79 -0.60 9.19
CA ARG A 133 -11.16 -1.30 7.95
C ARG A 133 -11.56 -0.35 6.83
N LEU A 134 -12.29 0.71 7.15
CA LEU A 134 -12.65 1.74 6.19
C LEU A 134 -11.42 2.49 5.68
N PHE A 135 -10.51 2.89 6.59
CA PHE A 135 -9.30 3.61 6.24
C PHE A 135 -8.38 2.74 5.36
N VAL A 136 -8.07 1.52 5.78
CA VAL A 136 -7.25 0.58 5.00
C VAL A 136 -7.94 0.24 3.66
N GLY A 137 -9.25 0.00 3.68
CA GLY A 137 -10.03 -0.24 2.47
C GLY A 137 -9.94 0.90 1.47
N ARG A 138 -10.03 2.15 1.94
CA ARG A 138 -9.99 3.35 1.08
C ARG A 138 -8.58 3.67 0.57
N TYR A 139 -7.62 3.74 1.48
CA TYR A 139 -6.30 4.29 1.17
C TYR A 139 -5.27 3.23 0.81
N TRP A 140 -5.43 2.01 1.28
CA TRP A 140 -4.54 0.91 0.91
C TRP A 140 -5.07 0.11 -0.29
N TYR A 141 -6.35 -0.28 -0.27
CA TYR A 141 -6.96 -1.08 -1.33
C TYR A 141 -7.76 -0.25 -2.34
N ALA A 142 -7.75 1.07 -2.25
CA ALA A 142 -8.44 2.00 -3.15
C ALA A 142 -9.94 1.71 -3.36
N ARG A 143 -10.61 1.09 -2.37
CA ARG A 143 -12.03 0.70 -2.48
C ARG A 143 -12.94 1.94 -2.57
N PRO A 144 -13.91 1.95 -3.48
CA PRO A 144 -14.89 3.03 -3.55
C PRO A 144 -15.72 3.14 -2.27
N VAL A 145 -16.01 4.36 -1.86
CA VAL A 145 -16.88 4.64 -0.69
C VAL A 145 -18.22 3.91 -0.80
N ARG A 146 -18.80 3.87 -2.00
CA ARG A 146 -20.08 3.20 -2.27
C ARG A 146 -20.01 1.70 -1.99
N ASP A 147 -18.94 1.05 -2.43
CA ASP A 147 -18.75 -0.40 -2.26
C ASP A 147 -18.51 -0.75 -0.77
N MET A 148 -17.77 0.11 -0.06
CA MET A 148 -17.57 -0.03 1.38
C MET A 148 -18.87 0.20 2.16
N ALA A 149 -19.65 1.21 1.77
CA ALA A 149 -20.96 1.46 2.37
C ALA A 149 -21.86 0.24 2.26
N LEU A 150 -21.94 -0.36 1.08
CA LEU A 150 -22.72 -1.58 0.85
C LEU A 150 -22.18 -2.76 1.69
N ALA A 151 -20.86 -2.97 1.70
CA ALA A 151 -20.22 -4.08 2.41
C ALA A 151 -20.39 -4.03 3.94
N TYR A 152 -20.54 -2.83 4.50
CA TYR A 152 -20.67 -2.64 5.96
C TYR A 152 -22.07 -2.22 6.41
N GLY A 153 -23.08 -2.21 5.52
CA GLY A 153 -24.44 -1.80 5.85
C GLY A 153 -24.56 -0.33 6.26
N LEU A 154 -23.72 0.54 5.68
CA LEU A 154 -23.66 1.97 5.98
C LEU A 154 -24.13 2.80 4.77
N THR A 155 -24.40 4.10 5.02
CA THR A 155 -24.59 5.05 3.91
C THR A 155 -23.24 5.55 3.40
N PRO A 156 -23.10 5.93 2.11
CA PRO A 156 -21.89 6.55 1.59
C PRO A 156 -21.46 7.79 2.36
N ASN A 157 -22.42 8.58 2.84
CA ASN A 157 -22.18 9.75 3.66
C ASN A 157 -21.53 9.36 5.01
N THR A 158 -22.04 8.34 5.67
CA THR A 158 -21.49 7.82 6.93
C THR A 158 -20.05 7.36 6.75
N VAL A 159 -19.74 6.63 5.67
CA VAL A 159 -18.38 6.20 5.36
C VAL A 159 -17.47 7.41 5.14
N SER A 160 -17.90 8.39 4.36
CA SER A 160 -17.13 9.62 4.09
C SER A 160 -16.84 10.42 5.37
N GLN A 161 -17.83 10.56 6.25
CA GLN A 161 -17.70 11.24 7.54
C GLN A 161 -16.67 10.53 8.44
N ARG A 162 -16.75 9.18 8.54
CA ARG A 162 -15.80 8.39 9.32
C ARG A 162 -14.37 8.51 8.76
N LEU A 163 -14.20 8.40 7.45
CA LEU A 163 -12.89 8.59 6.81
C LEU A 163 -12.32 9.99 7.07
N ARG A 164 -13.15 11.04 6.98
CA ARG A 164 -12.73 12.42 7.29
C ARG A 164 -12.26 12.53 8.73
N ARG A 165 -13.02 12.01 9.69
CA ARG A 165 -12.64 12.02 11.11
C ARG A 165 -11.31 11.29 11.33
N THR A 166 -11.16 10.08 10.80
CA THR A 166 -9.93 9.29 10.94
C THR A 166 -8.71 9.99 10.34
N ARG A 167 -8.87 10.73 9.21
CA ARG A 167 -7.77 11.56 8.67
C ARG A 167 -7.37 12.70 9.60
N LEU A 168 -8.33 13.38 10.19
CA LEU A 168 -8.05 14.47 11.14
C LEU A 168 -7.37 13.94 12.41
N GLU A 169 -7.80 12.79 12.91
CA GLU A 169 -7.16 12.11 14.04
C GLU A 169 -5.73 11.65 13.70
N LEU A 170 -5.50 11.15 12.48
CA LEU A 170 -4.16 10.79 12.01
C LEU A 170 -3.26 12.03 11.90
N LYS A 171 -3.77 13.14 11.34
CA LYS A 171 -3.05 14.39 11.26
C LYS A 171 -2.60 14.84 12.65
N GLN A 172 -3.52 14.94 13.61
CA GLN A 172 -3.22 15.31 15.00
C GLN A 172 -2.20 14.36 15.65
N PHE A 173 -2.36 13.04 15.43
CA PHE A 173 -1.44 12.04 15.96
C PHE A 173 0.00 12.21 15.44
N LEU A 174 0.17 12.65 14.20
CA LEU A 174 1.48 12.91 13.58
C LEU A 174 2.05 14.25 14.07
N GLU A 175 1.22 15.32 14.17
CA GLU A 175 1.63 16.62 14.70
C GLU A 175 2.15 16.51 16.14
N GLU A 176 1.49 15.71 17.00
CA GLU A 176 1.93 15.44 18.37
C GLU A 176 3.32 14.78 18.45
N ARG A 177 3.80 14.21 17.35
CA ARG A 177 5.11 13.54 17.23
C ARG A 177 6.13 14.34 16.44
N GLY A 178 5.83 15.63 16.20
CA GLY A 178 6.75 16.57 15.59
C GLY A 178 6.73 16.60 14.07
N TYR A 179 5.82 15.87 13.43
CA TYR A 179 5.63 15.99 11.98
C TYR A 179 4.88 17.28 11.68
N ARG A 180 5.44 18.12 10.82
CA ARG A 180 4.77 19.34 10.33
C ARG A 180 3.92 18.94 9.12
N ILE A 181 2.60 18.99 9.29
CA ILE A 181 1.65 18.60 8.27
C ILE A 181 0.76 19.78 7.87
#